data_7ae43f82edd0b3417a38236fe538fe29
#
_entry.id   7ae43f82edd0b3417a38236fe538fe29
#
_cell.length_a   1.000
_cell.length_b   1.000
_cell.length_c   1.000
_cell.angle_alpha   90.00
_cell.angle_beta   90.00
_cell.angle_gamma   90.00
#
_symmetry.space_group_name_H-M   'P 1'
#
loop_
_entity.id
_entity.type
_entity.pdbx_description
1 polymer ?
#
loop_
_entity_poly.entity_id
_entity_poly.type
_entity_poly.pdbx_seq_one_letter_code
_entity_poly.pdbx_strand_id
1 'polypeptide(L)'
;MTVLVTGGMGYIGSHTCVELLNQGMDVVIIDNLVNSSAEAGKRIERISGRSVTFYEADVRDRKTLDRIFETHDIDCVIHFAGLKAVGESCQKPIEYYDNNIGGTLKLCDVMRNNGCKNIVLSP
;
A
#
# COMPACT_ATOMS: atom_id res chain seq x y z
N MET A 1 -14.87 6.54 -5.33
CA MET A 1 -13.74 5.71 -5.76
C MET A 1 -12.92 5.31 -4.54
N THR A 2 -12.59 4.05 -4.42
CA THR A 2 -11.76 3.51 -3.33
C THR A 2 -10.41 3.11 -3.88
N VAL A 3 -9.35 3.62 -3.26
CA VAL A 3 -7.96 3.38 -3.67
C VAL A 3 -7.24 2.60 -2.57
N LEU A 4 -6.60 1.50 -2.94
CA LEU A 4 -5.69 0.78 -2.05
C LEU A 4 -4.29 1.33 -2.23
N VAL A 5 -3.67 1.78 -1.15
CA VAL A 5 -2.31 2.31 -1.17
C VAL A 5 -1.41 1.36 -0.37
N THR A 6 -0.47 0.71 -1.03
CA THR A 6 0.53 -0.09 -0.35
C THR A 6 1.69 0.81 0.04
N GLY A 7 2.19 0.67 1.26
CA GLY A 7 3.22 1.57 1.78
C GLY A 7 2.69 2.97 2.10
N GLY A 8 1.39 3.10 2.37
CA GLY A 8 0.74 4.37 2.63
C GLY A 8 1.18 5.07 3.91
N MET A 9 1.90 4.37 4.80
CA MET A 9 2.45 4.95 6.02
C MET A 9 3.85 5.53 5.83
N GLY A 10 4.49 5.32 4.68
CA GLY A 10 5.76 5.93 4.33
C GLY A 10 5.62 7.42 4.00
N TYR A 11 6.75 8.11 3.79
CA TYR A 11 6.74 9.55 3.55
C TYR A 11 5.93 9.94 2.32
N ILE A 12 6.28 9.37 1.15
CA ILE A 12 5.58 9.70 -0.10
C ILE A 12 4.16 9.11 -0.09
N GLY A 13 4.01 7.88 0.41
CA GLY A 13 2.71 7.23 0.48
C GLY A 13 1.72 7.99 1.35
N SER A 14 2.16 8.53 2.50
CA SER A 14 1.28 9.29 3.38
C SER A 14 0.83 10.61 2.76
N HIS A 15 1.72 11.31 2.06
CA HIS A 15 1.37 12.53 1.33
C HIS A 15 0.36 12.23 0.20
N THR A 16 0.56 11.14 -0.50
CA THR A 16 -0.37 10.68 -1.53
C THR A 16 -1.75 10.39 -0.95
N CYS A 17 -1.80 9.73 0.21
CA CYS A 17 -3.08 9.44 0.88
C CYS A 17 -3.83 10.72 1.25
N VAL A 18 -3.14 11.73 1.77
CA VAL A 18 -3.76 13.03 2.08
C VAL A 18 -4.36 13.63 0.82
N GLU A 19 -3.62 13.64 -0.28
CA GLU A 19 -4.09 14.21 -1.54
C GLU A 19 -5.32 13.47 -2.07
N LEU A 20 -5.32 12.15 -2.03
CA LEU A 20 -6.46 11.33 -2.46
C LEU A 20 -7.71 11.63 -1.62
N LEU A 21 -7.56 11.72 -0.31
CA LEU A 21 -8.65 12.05 0.60
C LEU A 21 -9.20 13.46 0.33
N ASN A 22 -8.33 14.41 0.06
CA ASN A 22 -8.72 15.78 -0.28
C ASN A 22 -9.49 15.84 -1.62
N GLN A 23 -9.25 14.88 -2.51
CA GLN A 23 -9.99 14.75 -3.77
C GLN A 23 -11.34 14.04 -3.60
N GLY A 24 -11.70 13.64 -2.40
CA GLY A 24 -12.96 12.96 -2.10
C GLY A 24 -12.94 11.46 -2.28
N MET A 25 -11.77 10.86 -2.46
CA MET A 25 -11.63 9.42 -2.60
C MET A 25 -11.56 8.75 -1.22
N ASP A 26 -11.99 7.48 -1.15
CA ASP A 26 -11.78 6.65 0.03
C ASP A 26 -10.43 5.94 -0.10
N VAL A 27 -9.70 5.84 0.99
CA VAL A 27 -8.35 5.27 1.00
C VAL A 27 -8.27 4.10 1.97
N VAL A 28 -7.73 2.98 1.49
CA VAL A 28 -7.37 1.81 2.29
C VAL A 28 -5.86 1.66 2.19
N ILE A 29 -5.20 1.49 3.33
CA ILE A 29 -3.74 1.40 3.40
C ILE A 29 -3.33 0.01 3.87
N ILE A 30 -2.35 -0.59 3.20
CA ILE A 30 -1.63 -1.76 3.71
C ILE A 30 -0.15 -1.40 3.82
N ASP A 31 0.44 -1.63 4.99
CA ASP A 31 1.86 -1.32 5.26
C ASP A 31 2.37 -2.23 6.38
N ASN A 32 3.55 -2.79 6.21
CA ASN A 32 4.15 -3.64 7.25
C ASN A 32 4.99 -2.85 8.26
N LEU A 33 5.07 -1.53 8.10
CA LEU A 33 5.77 -0.59 8.99
C LEU A 33 7.28 -0.84 9.11
N VAL A 34 7.89 -1.52 8.14
CA VAL A 34 9.35 -1.77 8.16
C VAL A 34 10.13 -0.46 8.09
N ASN A 35 9.72 0.46 7.23
CA ASN A 35 10.39 1.75 7.04
C ASN A 35 9.45 2.93 7.32
N SER A 36 8.45 2.74 8.16
CA SER A 36 7.42 3.75 8.42
C SER A 36 6.86 3.60 9.83
N SER A 37 5.90 4.44 10.19
CA SER A 37 5.30 4.47 11.52
C SER A 37 3.78 4.53 11.42
N ALA A 38 3.10 3.83 12.34
CA ALA A 38 1.64 3.89 12.45
C ALA A 38 1.12 5.30 12.76
N GLU A 39 1.97 6.19 13.31
CA GLU A 39 1.59 7.58 13.55
C GLU A 39 1.30 8.34 12.26
N ALA A 40 1.84 7.90 11.13
CA ALA A 40 1.54 8.50 9.83
C ALA A 40 0.03 8.44 9.52
N GLY A 41 -0.65 7.36 9.90
CA GLY A 41 -2.09 7.25 9.73
C GLY A 41 -2.86 8.31 10.49
N LYS A 42 -2.47 8.57 11.74
CA LYS A 42 -3.09 9.63 12.54
C LYS A 42 -2.85 11.01 11.93
N ARG A 43 -1.66 11.23 11.39
CA ARG A 43 -1.30 12.47 10.73
C ARG A 43 -2.11 12.69 9.46
N ILE A 44 -2.30 11.63 8.66
CA ILE A 44 -3.13 11.65 7.47
C ILE A 44 -4.55 12.08 7.83
N GLU A 45 -5.14 11.46 8.85
CA GLU A 45 -6.50 11.79 9.29
C GLU A 45 -6.61 13.21 9.81
N ARG A 46 -5.59 13.68 10.54
CA ARG A 46 -5.57 15.04 11.08
C ARG A 46 -5.50 16.10 9.98
N ILE A 47 -4.64 15.88 8.98
CA ILE A 47 -4.43 16.84 7.90
C ILE A 47 -5.62 16.86 6.94
N SER A 48 -6.13 15.68 6.58
CA SER A 48 -7.22 15.54 5.61
C SER A 48 -8.60 15.79 6.22
N GLY A 49 -8.74 15.62 7.54
CA GLY A 49 -10.03 15.67 8.22
C GLY A 49 -10.90 14.44 7.93
N ARG A 50 -10.34 13.37 7.35
CA ARG A 50 -11.08 12.16 6.98
C ARG A 50 -10.38 10.92 7.52
N SER A 51 -11.16 9.86 7.77
CA SER A 51 -10.64 8.59 8.26
C SER A 51 -10.07 7.74 7.14
N VAL A 52 -9.05 6.93 7.47
CA VAL A 52 -8.50 5.91 6.58
C VAL A 52 -8.65 4.55 7.23
N THR A 53 -8.78 3.51 6.41
CA THR A 53 -8.73 2.12 6.87
C THR A 53 -7.29 1.63 6.71
N PHE A 54 -6.70 1.12 7.80
CA PHE A 54 -5.32 0.68 7.79
C PHE A 54 -5.23 -0.80 8.15
N TYR A 55 -4.47 -1.55 7.35
CA TYR A 55 -4.10 -2.94 7.61
C TYR A 55 -2.60 -3.02 7.81
N GLU A 56 -2.17 -3.38 9.02
CA GLU A 56 -0.76 -3.63 9.30
C GLU A 56 -0.42 -5.04 8.84
N ALA A 57 0.12 -5.15 7.63
CA ALA A 57 0.45 -6.43 7.02
C ALA A 57 1.42 -6.23 5.86
N ASP A 58 2.01 -7.32 5.41
CA ASP A 58 2.90 -7.34 4.25
C ASP A 58 2.08 -7.59 2.98
N VAL A 59 2.44 -6.95 1.87
CA VAL A 59 1.78 -7.20 0.57
C VAL A 59 1.97 -8.63 0.08
N ARG A 60 2.92 -9.39 0.67
CA ARG A 60 3.07 -10.82 0.40
C ARG A 60 2.05 -11.67 1.14
N ASP A 61 1.31 -11.11 2.08
CA ASP A 61 0.26 -11.81 2.82
C ASP A 61 -1.01 -11.88 2.00
N ARG A 62 -1.15 -12.97 1.24
CA ARG A 62 -2.26 -13.19 0.34
C ARG A 62 -3.61 -13.18 1.05
N LYS A 63 -3.67 -13.74 2.26
CA LYS A 63 -4.94 -13.79 3.02
C LYS A 63 -5.44 -12.39 3.34
N THR A 64 -4.54 -11.50 3.75
CA THR A 64 -4.89 -10.10 4.04
C THR A 64 -5.31 -9.38 2.77
N LEU A 65 -4.58 -9.57 1.67
CA LEU A 65 -4.95 -8.98 0.38
C LEU A 65 -6.34 -9.45 -0.07
N ASP A 66 -6.62 -10.74 0.00
CA ASP A 66 -7.93 -11.28 -0.38
C ASP A 66 -9.03 -10.66 0.47
N ARG A 67 -8.81 -10.52 1.79
CA ARG A 67 -9.77 -9.90 2.70
C ARG A 67 -10.03 -8.44 2.33
N ILE A 68 -8.98 -7.69 2.00
CA ILE A 68 -9.10 -6.29 1.61
C ILE A 68 -9.98 -6.15 0.36
N PHE A 69 -9.72 -6.94 -0.67
CA PHE A 69 -10.47 -6.88 -1.91
C PHE A 69 -11.90 -7.42 -1.78
N GLU A 70 -12.15 -8.32 -0.83
CA GLU A 70 -13.50 -8.82 -0.52
C GLU A 70 -14.31 -7.80 0.28
N THR A 71 -13.66 -7.09 1.20
CA THR A 71 -14.31 -6.13 2.11
C THR A 71 -14.55 -4.78 1.45
N HIS A 72 -13.62 -4.35 0.60
CA HIS A 72 -13.65 -3.03 -0.05
C HIS A 72 -13.73 -3.20 -1.56
N ASP A 73 -14.51 -2.36 -2.19
CA ASP A 73 -14.62 -2.32 -3.66
C ASP A 73 -13.48 -1.46 -4.22
N ILE A 74 -12.31 -2.07 -4.39
CA ILE A 74 -11.09 -1.37 -4.78
C ILE A 74 -11.12 -1.06 -6.28
N ASP A 75 -11.03 0.20 -6.63
CA ASP A 75 -11.03 0.68 -8.02
C ASP A 75 -9.63 0.82 -8.60
N CYS A 76 -8.66 1.16 -7.74
CA CYS A 76 -7.28 1.42 -8.18
C CYS A 76 -6.32 1.08 -7.05
N VAL A 77 -5.10 0.68 -7.41
CA VAL A 77 -4.02 0.40 -6.46
C VAL A 77 -2.84 1.32 -6.77
N ILE A 78 -2.29 1.96 -5.73
CA ILE A 78 -1.02 2.68 -5.82
C ILE A 78 -0.02 1.95 -4.96
N HIS A 79 1.05 1.45 -5.57
CA HIS A 79 2.00 0.53 -4.92
C HIS A 79 3.31 1.23 -4.55
N PHE A 80 3.50 1.46 -3.25
CA PHE A 80 4.73 2.06 -2.69
C PHE A 80 5.50 1.10 -1.76
N ALA A 81 5.08 -0.14 -1.62
CA ALA A 81 5.58 -1.03 -0.57
C ALA A 81 6.92 -1.71 -0.88
N GLY A 82 7.61 -1.30 -1.94
CA GLY A 82 8.92 -1.86 -2.27
C GLY A 82 10.02 -1.35 -1.35
N LEU A 83 11.02 -2.19 -1.08
CA LEU A 83 12.24 -1.75 -0.41
C LEU A 83 13.08 -0.96 -1.40
N LYS A 84 13.44 0.27 -1.05
CA LYS A 84 14.10 1.22 -1.98
C LYS A 84 15.51 1.64 -1.56
N ALA A 85 16.00 1.18 -0.41
CA ALA A 85 17.33 1.54 0.07
C ALA A 85 18.40 0.75 -0.69
N VAL A 86 19.22 1.45 -1.48
CA VAL A 86 20.27 0.82 -2.30
C VAL A 86 21.27 0.04 -1.43
N GLY A 87 21.68 0.61 -0.30
CA GLY A 87 22.58 -0.09 0.61
C GLY A 87 21.99 -1.38 1.15
N GLU A 88 20.71 -1.37 1.48
CA GLU A 88 19.99 -2.55 1.95
C GLU A 88 19.89 -3.61 0.86
N SER A 89 19.63 -3.22 -0.39
CA SER A 89 19.54 -4.17 -1.51
C SER A 89 20.88 -4.86 -1.78
N CYS A 90 22.00 -4.18 -1.54
CA CYS A 90 23.34 -4.77 -1.68
C CYS A 90 23.67 -5.75 -0.57
N GLN A 91 23.17 -5.51 0.64
CA GLN A 91 23.42 -6.36 1.82
C GLN A 91 22.47 -7.54 1.91
N LYS A 92 21.22 -7.36 1.46
CA LYS A 92 20.15 -8.36 1.57
C LYS A 92 19.43 -8.53 0.23
N PRO A 93 20.11 -8.98 -0.83
CA PRO A 93 19.52 -9.00 -2.16
C PRO A 93 18.31 -9.94 -2.28
N ILE A 94 18.33 -11.10 -1.62
CA ILE A 94 17.22 -12.06 -1.69
C ILE A 94 15.96 -11.49 -1.02
N GLU A 95 16.11 -10.89 0.16
CA GLU A 95 14.99 -10.27 0.86
C GLU A 95 14.41 -9.09 0.08
N TYR A 96 15.28 -8.32 -0.53
CA TYR A 96 14.87 -7.18 -1.37
C TYR A 96 14.03 -7.64 -2.55
N TYR A 97 14.48 -8.68 -3.25
CA TYR A 97 13.76 -9.27 -4.38
C TYR A 97 12.42 -9.86 -3.96
N ASP A 98 12.40 -10.62 -2.86
CA ASP A 98 11.16 -11.23 -2.39
C ASP A 98 10.12 -10.17 -2.03
N ASN A 99 10.54 -9.08 -1.37
CA ASN A 99 9.62 -8.00 -1.02
C ASN A 99 9.10 -7.26 -2.27
N ASN A 100 10.00 -6.89 -3.19
CA ASN A 100 9.63 -6.06 -4.33
C ASN A 100 8.93 -6.85 -5.44
N ILE A 101 9.42 -8.03 -5.78
CA ILE A 101 8.89 -8.84 -6.87
C ILE A 101 7.78 -9.76 -6.39
N GLY A 102 8.02 -10.49 -5.31
CA GLY A 102 7.05 -11.43 -4.78
C GLY A 102 5.77 -10.74 -4.31
N GLY A 103 5.91 -9.60 -3.63
CA GLY A 103 4.77 -8.80 -3.19
C GLY A 103 3.96 -8.25 -4.36
N THR A 104 4.64 -7.72 -5.38
CA THR A 104 3.98 -7.17 -6.56
C THR A 104 3.24 -8.26 -7.34
N LEU A 105 3.83 -9.45 -7.48
CA LEU A 105 3.19 -10.56 -8.17
C LEU A 105 1.92 -11.03 -7.44
N LYS A 106 1.97 -11.13 -6.12
CA LYS A 106 0.80 -11.51 -5.33
C LYS A 106 -0.29 -10.46 -5.40
N LEU A 107 0.07 -9.20 -5.34
CA LEU A 107 -0.87 -8.09 -5.48
C LEU A 107 -1.56 -8.11 -6.83
N CYS A 108 -0.82 -8.27 -7.92
CA CYS A 108 -1.38 -8.34 -9.27
C CYS A 108 -2.33 -9.52 -9.43
N ASP A 109 -1.99 -10.67 -8.85
CA ASP A 109 -2.83 -11.86 -8.92
C ASP A 109 -4.16 -11.66 -8.18
N VAL A 110 -4.12 -11.07 -6.99
CA VAL A 110 -5.33 -10.74 -6.24
C VAL A 110 -6.19 -9.71 -6.98
N MET A 111 -5.56 -8.68 -7.56
CA MET A 111 -6.26 -7.69 -8.37
C MET A 111 -7.00 -8.35 -9.53
N ARG A 112 -6.33 -9.23 -10.26
CA ARG A 112 -6.91 -9.94 -11.39
C ARG A 112 -8.11 -10.78 -10.95
N ASN A 113 -8.01 -11.48 -9.82
CA ASN A 113 -9.08 -12.33 -9.30
C ASN A 113 -10.30 -11.51 -8.85
N ASN A 114 -10.13 -10.25 -8.55
CA ASN A 114 -11.19 -9.37 -8.07
C ASN A 114 -11.63 -8.31 -9.10
N GLY A 115 -11.15 -8.41 -10.34
CA GLY A 115 -11.55 -7.52 -11.42
C GLY A 115 -10.98 -6.10 -11.34
N CYS A 116 -10.00 -5.86 -10.47
CA CYS A 116 -9.32 -4.57 -10.38
C CYS A 116 -8.17 -4.53 -11.40
N LYS A 117 -8.21 -3.58 -12.31
CA LYS A 117 -7.28 -3.52 -13.45
C LYS A 117 -6.32 -2.34 -13.42
N ASN A 118 -6.50 -1.40 -12.50
CA ASN A 118 -5.74 -0.17 -12.48
C ASN A 118 -4.69 -0.21 -11.36
N ILE A 119 -3.43 -0.12 -11.74
CA ILE A 119 -2.32 -0.06 -10.79
C ILE A 119 -1.33 1.02 -11.21
N VAL A 120 -0.87 1.79 -10.22
CA VAL A 120 0.23 2.75 -10.37
C VAL A 120 1.39 2.24 -9.53
N LEU A 121 2.55 2.07 -10.15
CA LEU A 121 3.76 1.64 -9.46
C LEU A 121 4.66 2.85 -9.24
N SER A 122 5.12 3.03 -8.00
CA SER A 122 6.10 4.05 -7.67
C SER A 122 7.45 3.37 -7.44
N PRO A 123 8.52 3.83 -8.11
CA PRO A 123 9.86 3.27 -7.91
C PRO A 123 10.42 3.60 -6.54
#